data_65fb11ac57684d1fb9b34e2088a297b4
#
_entry.id   65fb11ac57684d1fb9b34e2088a297b4
#
_cell.length_a   1.000
_cell.length_b   1.000
_cell.length_c   1.000
_cell.angle_alpha   90.00
_cell.angle_beta   90.00
_cell.angle_gamma   90.00
#
_symmetry.space_group_name_H-M   'P 1'
#
loop_
_entity.id
_entity.type
_entity.pdbx_description
1 polymer ?
#
loop_
_entity_poly.entity_id
_entity_poly.type
_entity_poly.pdbx_seq_one_letter_code
_entity_poly.pdbx_strand_id
1 'polypeptide(L)'
;GDIQEMVQLQQYCFRSAMNFVLLDEERRLEYFDALTTLIEKQKIFYARIKLSDDPQAKSVLDTMKQGVVMLGATPNTPIEQMFDELIEKVTYLKQRYENGEGPPDVNLPKIPKEGWRPTLRLL
;
A
#
# COMPACT_ATOMS: atom_id res chain seq x y z
N GLY A 1 -12.09 15.00 7.78
CA GLY A 1 -12.81 13.77 7.54
C GLY A 1 -11.91 12.65 7.06
N ASP A 2 -12.49 11.49 6.86
CA ASP A 2 -11.74 10.29 6.47
C ASP A 2 -11.00 10.44 5.15
N ILE A 3 -11.60 11.12 4.18
CA ILE A 3 -10.98 11.32 2.86
C ILE A 3 -9.74 12.20 3.01
N GLN A 4 -9.82 13.23 3.81
CA GLN A 4 -8.68 14.11 4.07
C GLN A 4 -7.53 13.36 4.74
N GLU A 5 -7.85 12.53 5.72
CA GLU A 5 -6.84 11.71 6.39
C GLU A 5 -6.18 10.74 5.41
N MET A 6 -6.95 10.13 4.51
CA MET A 6 -6.41 9.24 3.50
C MET A 6 -5.47 9.97 2.54
N VAL A 7 -5.83 11.18 2.13
CA VAL A 7 -4.99 11.99 1.24
C VAL A 7 -3.68 12.34 1.95
N GLN A 8 -3.74 12.73 3.20
CA GLN A 8 -2.55 13.06 3.98
C GLN A 8 -1.65 11.84 4.17
N LEU A 9 -2.24 10.70 4.49
CA LEU A 9 -1.50 9.44 4.61
C LEU A 9 -0.86 9.03 3.29
N GLN A 10 -1.58 9.18 2.18
CA GLN A 10 -1.02 8.89 0.86
C GLN A 10 0.19 9.76 0.57
N GLN A 11 0.11 11.04 0.87
CA GLN A 11 1.21 11.96 0.65
C GLN A 11 2.41 11.62 1.53
N TYR A 12 2.16 11.31 2.79
CA TYR A 12 3.21 10.90 3.71
C TYR A 12 3.88 9.60 3.24
N CYS A 13 3.09 8.61 2.88
CA CYS A 13 3.63 7.33 2.42
C CYS A 13 4.41 7.48 1.12
N PHE A 14 3.92 8.30 0.21
CA PHE A 14 4.62 8.56 -1.04
C PHE A 14 5.99 9.19 -0.78
N ARG A 15 6.04 10.23 0.04
CA ARG A 15 7.32 10.89 0.36
C ARG A 15 8.28 9.96 1.06
N SER A 16 7.76 9.17 2.02
CA SER A 16 8.60 8.22 2.76
C SER A 16 9.13 7.12 1.86
N ALA A 17 8.32 6.61 0.94
CA ALA A 17 8.76 5.61 -0.02
C ALA A 17 9.86 6.14 -0.92
N MET A 18 9.71 7.37 -1.40
CA MET A 18 10.70 8.00 -2.27
C MET A 18 12.03 8.24 -1.56
N ASN A 19 11.99 8.44 -0.25
CA ASN A 19 13.17 8.76 0.56
C ASN A 19 13.56 7.61 1.50
N PHE A 20 13.05 6.41 1.26
CA PHE A 20 13.15 5.30 2.20
C PHE A 20 14.59 5.00 2.60
N VAL A 21 15.51 5.03 1.64
CA VAL A 21 16.92 4.76 1.87
C VAL A 21 17.53 5.76 2.85
N LEU A 22 17.02 7.00 2.84
CA LEU A 22 17.53 8.08 3.67
C LEU A 22 16.89 8.11 5.06
N LEU A 23 15.82 7.35 5.28
CA LEU A 23 15.14 7.33 6.57
C LEU A 23 15.95 6.51 7.58
N ASP A 24 15.96 6.99 8.84
CA ASP A 24 16.49 6.19 9.93
C ASP A 24 15.53 5.04 10.27
N GLU A 25 15.97 4.16 11.15
CA GLU A 25 15.19 2.98 11.51
C GLU A 25 13.81 3.34 12.07
N GLU A 26 13.75 4.32 12.96
CA GLU A 26 12.50 4.75 13.57
C GLU A 26 11.52 5.27 12.53
N ARG A 27 12.01 6.08 11.57
CA ARG A 27 11.17 6.63 10.51
C ARG A 27 10.66 5.58 9.55
N ARG A 28 11.46 4.55 9.32
CA ARG A 28 11.04 3.42 8.48
C ARG A 28 9.89 2.66 9.13
N LEU A 29 9.96 2.45 10.44
CA LEU A 29 8.88 1.78 11.17
C LEU A 29 7.62 2.63 11.18
N GLU A 30 7.75 3.93 11.37
CA GLU A 30 6.62 4.86 11.27
C GLU A 30 5.96 4.80 9.89
N TYR A 31 6.76 4.71 8.85
CA TYR A 31 6.26 4.58 7.49
C TYR A 31 5.43 3.30 7.32
N PHE A 32 5.93 2.17 7.80
CA PHE A 32 5.17 0.93 7.71
C PHE A 32 3.86 0.99 8.48
N ASP A 33 3.85 1.63 9.63
CA ASP A 33 2.61 1.83 10.40
C ASP A 33 1.62 2.70 9.64
N ALA A 34 2.10 3.79 9.07
CA ALA A 34 1.26 4.69 8.27
C ALA A 34 0.70 3.98 7.05
N LEU A 35 1.52 3.17 6.39
CA LEU A 35 1.10 2.41 5.21
C LEU A 35 0.01 1.39 5.57
N THR A 36 0.16 0.70 6.68
CA THR A 36 -0.86 -0.23 7.17
C THR A 36 -2.17 0.51 7.45
N THR A 37 -2.09 1.65 8.13
CA THR A 37 -3.27 2.46 8.42
C THR A 37 -3.95 2.92 7.14
N LEU A 38 -3.18 3.35 6.16
CA LEU A 38 -3.72 3.78 4.86
C LEU A 38 -4.46 2.63 4.18
N ILE A 39 -3.87 1.45 4.14
CA ILE A 39 -4.49 0.28 3.51
C ILE A 39 -5.79 -0.09 4.24
N GLU A 40 -5.80 -0.06 5.56
CA GLU A 40 -6.98 -0.35 6.35
C GLU A 40 -8.11 0.66 6.08
N LYS A 41 -7.76 1.94 6.00
CA LYS A 41 -8.74 2.98 5.68
C LYS A 41 -9.31 2.82 4.28
N GLN A 42 -8.48 2.44 3.32
CA GLN A 42 -8.93 2.17 1.95
C GLN A 42 -9.86 0.97 1.91
N LYS A 43 -9.57 -0.06 2.69
CA LYS A 43 -10.44 -1.24 2.79
C LYS A 43 -11.83 -0.87 3.32
N ILE A 44 -11.88 -0.06 4.37
CA ILE A 44 -13.14 0.41 4.94
C ILE A 44 -13.89 1.29 3.95
N PHE A 45 -13.19 2.20 3.30
CA PHE A 45 -13.78 3.06 2.27
C PHE A 45 -14.36 2.25 1.13
N TYR A 46 -13.62 1.26 0.65
CA TYR A 46 -14.10 0.34 -0.38
C TYR A 46 -15.41 -0.34 0.04
N ALA A 47 -15.45 -0.85 1.28
CA ALA A 47 -16.63 -1.54 1.79
C ALA A 47 -17.87 -0.63 1.79
N ARG A 48 -17.67 0.66 2.00
CA ARG A 48 -18.77 1.64 1.99
C ARG A 48 -19.26 1.95 0.58
N ILE A 49 -18.34 2.16 -0.35
CA ILE A 49 -18.74 2.65 -1.69
C ILE A 49 -19.16 1.53 -2.63
N LYS A 50 -18.77 0.28 -2.36
CA LYS A 50 -19.15 -0.84 -3.24
C LYS A 50 -20.65 -1.09 -3.27
N LEU A 51 -21.38 -0.60 -2.29
CA LEU A 51 -22.83 -0.73 -2.22
C LEU A 51 -23.56 0.43 -2.92
N SER A 52 -22.84 1.40 -3.42
CA SER A 52 -23.41 2.56 -4.09
C SER A 52 -23.72 2.25 -5.55
N ASP A 53 -24.86 2.73 -6.02
CA ASP A 53 -25.25 2.65 -7.43
C ASP A 53 -24.74 3.83 -8.25
N ASP A 54 -24.07 4.78 -7.61
CA ASP A 54 -23.54 5.96 -8.27
C ASP A 54 -22.43 5.56 -9.25
N PRO A 55 -22.50 6.00 -10.52
CA PRO A 55 -21.45 5.74 -11.50
C PRO A 55 -20.07 6.24 -11.05
N GLN A 56 -20.02 7.34 -10.30
CA GLN A 56 -18.75 7.84 -9.76
C GLN A 56 -18.14 6.87 -8.75
N ALA A 57 -18.98 6.24 -7.93
CA ALA A 57 -18.50 5.24 -6.98
C ALA A 57 -17.85 4.05 -7.71
N LYS A 58 -18.46 3.60 -8.80
CA LYS A 58 -17.90 2.51 -9.60
C LYS A 58 -16.56 2.87 -10.19
N SER A 59 -16.41 4.10 -10.67
CA SER A 59 -15.15 4.59 -11.19
C SER A 59 -14.06 4.60 -10.11
N VAL A 60 -14.40 5.04 -8.90
CA VAL A 60 -13.48 5.04 -7.76
C VAL A 60 -13.07 3.61 -7.41
N LEU A 61 -14.01 2.66 -7.41
CA LEU A 61 -13.71 1.26 -7.13
C LEU A 61 -12.71 0.69 -8.13
N ASP A 62 -12.91 0.97 -9.42
CA ASP A 62 -11.98 0.52 -10.46
C ASP A 62 -10.59 1.11 -10.26
N THR A 63 -10.51 2.37 -9.92
CA THR A 63 -9.23 3.04 -9.65
C THR A 63 -8.54 2.42 -8.44
N MET A 64 -9.28 2.14 -7.38
CA MET A 64 -8.73 1.49 -6.19
C MET A 64 -8.19 0.09 -6.51
N LYS A 65 -8.94 -0.68 -7.30
CA LYS A 65 -8.52 -2.01 -7.70
C LYS A 65 -7.23 -1.97 -8.50
N GLN A 66 -7.13 -1.05 -9.44
CA GLN A 66 -5.90 -0.86 -10.22
C GLN A 66 -4.73 -0.48 -9.30
N GLY A 67 -4.99 0.40 -8.33
CA GLY A 67 -3.97 0.83 -7.40
C GLY A 67 -3.40 -0.31 -6.56
N VAL A 68 -4.26 -1.18 -6.01
CA VAL A 68 -3.77 -2.28 -5.18
C VAL A 68 -3.04 -3.33 -6.02
N VAL A 69 -3.45 -3.55 -7.26
CA VAL A 69 -2.71 -4.44 -8.17
C VAL A 69 -1.32 -3.87 -8.46
N MET A 70 -1.23 -2.57 -8.67
CA MET A 70 0.06 -1.92 -8.88
C MET A 70 0.96 -1.98 -7.65
N LEU A 71 0.39 -2.05 -6.45
CA LEU A 71 1.15 -2.22 -5.20
C LEU A 71 1.63 -3.66 -5.01
N GLY A 72 1.26 -4.57 -5.88
CA GLY A 72 1.74 -5.94 -5.85
C GLY A 72 0.71 -6.96 -5.40
N ALA A 73 -0.57 -6.57 -5.26
CA ALA A 73 -1.62 -7.55 -4.99
C ALA A 73 -1.81 -8.47 -6.19
N THR A 74 -2.19 -9.72 -5.91
CA THR A 74 -2.39 -10.72 -6.94
C THR A 74 -3.62 -10.36 -7.77
N PRO A 75 -3.49 -10.21 -9.12
CA PRO A 75 -4.64 -9.95 -9.97
C PRO A 75 -5.66 -11.08 -9.88
N ASN A 76 -6.92 -10.76 -10.14
CA ASN A 76 -8.03 -11.71 -10.18
C ASN A 76 -8.43 -12.29 -8.81
N THR A 77 -7.91 -11.75 -7.72
CA THR A 77 -8.44 -12.05 -6.40
C THR A 77 -9.49 -11.00 -6.01
N PRO A 78 -10.42 -11.33 -5.11
CA PRO A 78 -11.32 -10.30 -4.58
C PRO A 78 -10.54 -9.15 -3.95
N ILE A 79 -11.01 -7.93 -4.16
CA ILE A 79 -10.27 -6.76 -3.72
C ILE A 79 -10.09 -6.71 -2.19
N GLU A 80 -11.04 -7.24 -1.43
CA GLU A 80 -10.89 -7.34 0.02
C GLU A 80 -9.70 -8.21 0.40
N GLN A 81 -9.49 -9.31 -0.32
CA GLN A 81 -8.31 -10.15 -0.13
C GLN A 81 -7.04 -9.44 -0.53
N MET A 82 -7.09 -8.62 -1.56
CA MET A 82 -5.93 -7.83 -1.98
C MET A 82 -5.46 -6.90 -0.86
N PHE A 83 -6.41 -6.23 -0.19
CA PHE A 83 -6.07 -5.38 0.95
C PHE A 83 -5.42 -6.19 2.08
N ASP A 84 -5.97 -7.34 2.39
CA ASP A 84 -5.43 -8.21 3.45
C ASP A 84 -4.03 -8.72 3.10
N GLU A 85 -3.81 -9.11 1.85
CA GLU A 85 -2.47 -9.49 1.36
C GLU A 85 -1.46 -8.37 1.56
N LEU A 86 -1.84 -7.14 1.22
CA LEU A 86 -0.94 -6.00 1.36
C LEU A 86 -0.61 -5.73 2.83
N ILE A 87 -1.62 -5.84 3.70
CA ILE A 87 -1.39 -5.66 5.14
C ILE A 87 -0.40 -6.72 5.65
N GLU A 88 -0.56 -7.96 5.23
CA GLU A 88 0.36 -9.03 5.62
C GLU A 88 1.78 -8.76 5.15
N LYS A 89 1.93 -8.31 3.92
CA LYS A 89 3.25 -8.00 3.36
C LYS A 89 3.91 -6.85 4.11
N VAL A 90 3.17 -5.81 4.40
CA VAL A 90 3.71 -4.65 5.14
C VAL A 90 4.07 -5.06 6.56
N THR A 91 3.23 -5.86 7.21
CA THR A 91 3.51 -6.37 8.56
C THR A 91 4.79 -7.19 8.57
N TYR A 92 4.97 -8.05 7.58
CA TYR A 92 6.17 -8.85 7.45
C TYR A 92 7.43 -7.98 7.27
N LEU A 93 7.34 -6.98 6.39
CA LEU A 93 8.46 -6.06 6.18
C LEU A 93 8.80 -5.30 7.46
N LYS A 94 7.78 -4.82 8.17
CA LYS A 94 7.99 -4.11 9.43
C LYS A 94 8.73 -4.99 10.42
N GLN A 95 8.33 -6.25 10.56
CA GLN A 95 8.98 -7.18 11.48
C GLN A 95 10.44 -7.37 11.13
N ARG A 96 10.76 -7.49 9.85
CA ARG A 96 12.16 -7.65 9.43
C ARG A 96 12.99 -6.45 9.83
N TYR A 97 12.46 -5.24 9.66
CA TYR A 97 13.18 -4.02 10.05
C TYR A 97 13.29 -3.88 11.56
N GLU A 98 12.24 -4.28 12.30
CA GLU A 98 12.28 -4.29 13.77
C GLU A 98 13.38 -5.23 14.29
N ASN A 99 13.59 -6.34 13.61
CA ASN A 99 14.59 -7.34 13.99
C ASN A 99 16.00 -7.04 13.44
N GLY A 100 16.16 -5.92 12.73
CA GLY A 100 17.43 -5.56 12.14
C GLY A 100 17.82 -6.37 10.92
N GLU A 101 16.89 -7.14 10.36
CA GLU A 101 17.17 -8.01 9.21
C GLU A 101 17.17 -7.26 7.87
N GLY A 102 16.55 -6.07 7.86
CA GLY A 102 16.46 -5.28 6.64
C GLY A 102 15.55 -5.90 5.60
N PRO A 103 15.72 -5.49 4.32
CA PRO A 103 14.84 -5.98 3.26
C PRO A 103 14.98 -7.49 3.08
N PRO A 104 13.88 -8.17 2.68
CA PRO A 104 13.92 -9.61 2.47
C PRO A 104 14.97 -9.97 1.43
N ASP A 105 15.74 -11.01 1.71
CA ASP A 105 16.70 -11.53 0.76
C ASP A 105 15.99 -12.23 -0.39
N VAL A 106 16.50 -12.03 -1.55
CA VAL A 106 16.56 -12.95 -2.70
C VAL A 106 15.27 -13.53 -3.27
N ASN A 107 14.17 -13.63 -2.53
CA ASN A 107 12.93 -14.20 -3.03
C ASN A 107 11.94 -13.13 -3.48
N LEU A 108 12.39 -11.91 -3.52
CA LEU A 108 11.64 -10.91 -4.25
C LEU A 108 11.69 -11.32 -5.73
N PRO A 109 10.54 -11.44 -6.38
CA PRO A 109 10.56 -11.66 -7.82
C PRO A 109 11.49 -10.62 -8.39
N LYS A 110 12.36 -11.04 -9.31
CA LYS A 110 13.24 -10.10 -10.01
C LYS A 110 12.34 -9.12 -10.70
N ILE A 111 12.18 -7.98 -10.08
CA ILE A 111 11.34 -6.95 -10.62
C ILE A 111 12.13 -6.32 -11.76
N PRO A 112 11.62 -6.34 -12.99
CA PRO A 112 12.28 -5.66 -14.10
C PRO A 112 12.47 -4.21 -13.69
N LYS A 113 13.69 -3.71 -13.82
CA LYS A 113 14.03 -2.34 -13.41
C LYS A 113 13.04 -1.32 -13.94
N GLU A 114 12.44 -1.59 -15.07
CA GLU A 114 11.55 -0.66 -15.75
C GLU A 114 10.10 -0.73 -15.28
N GLY A 115 9.66 -1.89 -14.80
CA GLY A 115 8.27 -2.06 -14.35
C GLY A 115 8.04 -1.71 -12.90
N TRP A 116 9.10 -1.53 -12.14
CA TRP A 116 8.99 -1.42 -10.68
C TRP A 116 8.83 0.01 -10.18
N ARG A 117 9.39 0.97 -10.89
CA ARG A 117 9.36 2.37 -10.48
C ARG A 117 7.96 2.95 -10.34
N PRO A 118 7.02 2.65 -11.25
CA PRO A 118 5.65 3.14 -11.06
C PRO A 118 5.00 2.60 -9.80
N THR A 119 5.29 1.34 -9.44
CA THR A 119 4.76 0.75 -8.22
C THR A 119 5.28 1.45 -6.98
N LEU A 120 6.56 1.78 -6.95
CA LEU A 120 7.16 2.53 -5.85
C LEU A 120 6.55 3.90 -5.67
N ARG A 121 6.12 4.53 -6.74
CA ARG A 121 5.50 5.85 -6.68
C ARG A 121 4.14 5.83 -5.99
N LEU A 122 3.51 4.67 -5.95
CA LEU A 122 2.22 4.52 -5.30
C LEU A 122 2.35 4.15 -3.82
N LEU A 123 3.49 3.62 -3.45
CA LEU A 123 3.80 3.35 -2.07
C LEU A 123 4.23 4.62 -1.35
#